data_366616c49658d8cfd168ea2719f76adb
#
_entry.id   366616c49658d8cfd168ea2719f76adb
#
_cell.length_a   1.000
_cell.length_b   1.000
_cell.length_c   1.000
_cell.angle_alpha   90.00
_cell.angle_beta   90.00
_cell.angle_gamma   90.00
#
_symmetry.space_group_name_H-M   'P 1'
#
loop_
_entity.id
_entity.type
_entity.pdbx_description
1 polymer ?
#
loop_
_entity_poly.entity_id
_entity_poly.type
_entity_poly.pdbx_seq_one_letter_code
_entity_poly.pdbx_strand_id
1 'polypeptide(L)'
;SRGKLENIQKSTADKRCSLYPNGGDIRDTDLLDDAMKNVDIVIHLAAMWLLHCKDYPRTAFKVNVEGTFNVLEACVKNNIQKLIYSSSASVYGDALEVPMNEDHPFNNRNFYGATKISGEAMCRAYYDRYGLNYVGLRYMNVYGPKQDQNAFYTGIIPILLNAIDQNTTPVINGDGSQAYDFINVIDAARCNVLAIQSRATDQFYNVGTGVQTSISELCNLILELMKSHLKIN
;
A
#
# COMPACT_ATOMS: atom_id res chain seq x y z
N SER A 1 4.91 0.71 15.32
CA SER A 1 3.79 1.14 14.48
C SER A 1 3.84 2.64 14.26
N ARG A 2 3.60 3.09 13.05
CA ARG A 2 3.48 4.52 12.69
C ARG A 2 2.03 5.02 12.75
N GLY A 3 1.09 4.13 13.00
CA GLY A 3 -0.31 4.49 13.10
C GLY A 3 -0.56 5.43 14.27
N LYS A 4 -1.27 6.53 14.00
CA LYS A 4 -1.76 7.45 15.02
C LYS A 4 -3.26 7.24 15.19
N LEU A 5 -3.73 7.07 16.41
CA LEU A 5 -5.16 6.91 16.70
C LEU A 5 -6.00 8.08 16.20
N GLU A 6 -5.43 9.28 16.18
CA GLU A 6 -6.06 10.48 15.60
C GLU A 6 -6.51 10.28 14.15
N ASN A 7 -5.75 9.49 13.36
CA ASN A 7 -6.08 9.24 11.97
C ASN A 7 -7.36 8.44 11.77
N ILE A 8 -7.75 7.63 12.74
CA ILE A 8 -8.93 6.76 12.70
C ILE A 8 -10.03 7.20 13.69
N GLN A 9 -9.86 8.33 14.38
CA GLN A 9 -10.78 8.82 15.41
C GLN A 9 -12.23 8.92 14.92
N LYS A 10 -12.45 9.39 13.66
CA LYS A 10 -13.79 9.45 13.07
C LYS A 10 -14.40 8.06 12.90
N SER A 11 -13.58 7.09 12.49
CA SER A 11 -14.04 5.70 12.29
C SER A 11 -14.33 5.02 13.62
N THR A 12 -13.49 5.22 14.63
CA THR A 12 -13.67 4.62 15.97
C THR A 12 -14.80 5.26 16.77
N ALA A 13 -15.28 6.44 16.38
CA ALA A 13 -16.49 7.06 16.93
C ALA A 13 -17.79 6.37 16.43
N ASP A 14 -17.73 5.63 15.32
CA ASP A 14 -18.84 4.81 14.82
C ASP A 14 -18.90 3.50 15.62
N LYS A 15 -20.06 3.20 16.21
CA LYS A 15 -20.28 2.01 17.03
C LYS A 15 -20.07 0.69 16.28
N ARG A 16 -20.07 0.72 14.93
CA ARG A 16 -19.79 -0.43 14.09
C ARG A 16 -18.27 -0.71 13.96
N CYS A 17 -17.43 0.25 14.35
CA CYS A 17 -15.97 0.12 14.29
C CYS A 17 -15.43 -0.12 15.70
N SER A 18 -14.60 -1.14 15.83
CA SER A 18 -13.87 -1.40 17.06
C SER A 18 -12.38 -1.59 16.78
N LEU A 19 -11.55 -1.22 17.74
CA LEU A 19 -10.14 -1.56 17.72
C LEU A 19 -9.96 -2.89 18.46
N TYR A 20 -9.16 -3.78 17.88
CA TYR A 20 -8.79 -5.00 18.57
C TYR A 20 -7.96 -4.65 19.83
N PRO A 21 -8.39 -5.08 21.02
CA PRO A 21 -7.86 -4.54 22.29
C PRO A 21 -6.43 -4.96 22.60
N ASN A 22 -5.98 -6.11 22.07
CA ASN A 22 -4.70 -6.71 22.41
C ASN A 22 -3.55 -6.25 21.49
N GLY A 23 -3.71 -5.14 20.80
CA GLY A 23 -2.76 -4.68 19.79
C GLY A 23 -2.82 -5.51 18.51
N GLY A 24 -1.78 -5.47 17.69
CA GLY A 24 -1.78 -6.22 16.43
C GLY A 24 -0.38 -6.35 15.86
N ASP A 25 0.17 -7.55 15.96
CA ASP A 25 1.37 -7.93 15.22
C ASP A 25 1.05 -9.18 14.40
N ILE A 26 1.13 -9.07 13.08
CA ILE A 26 0.82 -10.20 12.19
C ILE A 26 1.83 -11.35 12.28
N ARG A 27 2.89 -11.20 13.06
CA ARG A 27 3.84 -12.27 13.38
C ARG A 27 3.37 -13.14 14.56
N ASP A 28 2.36 -12.69 15.28
CA ASP A 28 1.76 -13.42 16.40
C ASP A 28 0.54 -14.19 15.89
N THR A 29 0.69 -15.49 15.78
CA THR A 29 -0.34 -16.40 15.22
C THR A 29 -1.54 -16.54 16.13
N ASP A 30 -1.34 -16.58 17.46
CA ASP A 30 -2.44 -16.72 18.43
C ASP A 30 -3.32 -15.46 18.43
N LEU A 31 -2.68 -14.31 18.32
CA LEU A 31 -3.36 -13.03 18.21
C LEU A 31 -4.17 -12.92 16.93
N LEU A 32 -3.61 -13.36 15.79
CA LEU A 32 -4.33 -13.38 14.51
C LEU A 32 -5.54 -14.30 14.56
N ASP A 33 -5.38 -15.49 15.11
CA ASP A 33 -6.47 -16.44 15.27
C ASP A 33 -7.61 -15.88 16.11
N ASP A 34 -7.28 -15.21 17.21
CA ASP A 34 -8.30 -14.60 18.07
C ASP A 34 -8.97 -13.41 17.40
N ALA A 35 -8.20 -12.55 16.72
CA ALA A 35 -8.72 -11.37 16.03
C ALA A 35 -9.62 -11.71 14.83
N MET A 36 -9.45 -12.88 14.22
CA MET A 36 -10.23 -13.31 13.05
C MET A 36 -11.46 -14.16 13.40
N LYS A 37 -11.74 -14.42 14.68
CA LYS A 37 -12.99 -15.11 15.07
C LYS A 37 -14.22 -14.32 14.66
N ASN A 38 -15.14 -14.99 13.98
CA ASN A 38 -16.38 -14.41 13.47
C ASN A 38 -16.17 -13.23 12.49
N VAL A 39 -15.06 -13.22 11.76
CA VAL A 39 -14.77 -12.27 10.69
C VAL A 39 -15.08 -12.93 9.35
N ASP A 40 -15.78 -12.24 8.47
CA ASP A 40 -16.10 -12.73 7.13
C ASP A 40 -15.02 -12.36 6.11
N ILE A 41 -14.46 -11.16 6.22
CA ILE A 41 -13.56 -10.60 5.22
C ILE A 41 -12.36 -9.97 5.90
N VAL A 42 -11.18 -10.21 5.35
CA VAL A 42 -9.92 -9.63 5.82
C VAL A 42 -9.36 -8.68 4.75
N ILE A 43 -8.97 -7.46 5.15
CA ILE A 43 -8.18 -6.55 4.32
C ILE A 43 -6.78 -6.49 4.92
N HIS A 44 -5.83 -7.10 4.24
CA HIS A 44 -4.44 -7.19 4.70
C HIS A 44 -3.60 -6.02 4.20
N LEU A 45 -3.50 -4.96 5.03
CA LEU A 45 -2.72 -3.75 4.75
C LEU A 45 -1.36 -3.72 5.47
N ALA A 46 -1.16 -4.61 6.44
CA ALA A 46 0.03 -4.60 7.26
C ALA A 46 1.28 -4.98 6.46
N ALA A 47 2.26 -4.09 6.41
CA ALA A 47 3.55 -4.35 5.79
C ALA A 47 4.59 -3.33 6.26
N MET A 48 5.85 -3.70 6.18
CA MET A 48 6.96 -2.75 6.12
C MET A 48 7.10 -2.25 4.69
N TRP A 49 7.25 -0.94 4.53
CA TRP A 49 7.33 -0.33 3.21
C TRP A 49 8.76 -0.23 2.67
N LEU A 50 8.90 0.18 1.40
CA LEU A 50 10.08 0.11 0.56
C LEU A 50 11.41 0.41 1.27
N LEU A 51 11.56 1.59 1.87
CA LEU A 51 12.85 2.02 2.41
C LEU A 51 13.22 1.29 3.71
N HIS A 52 12.24 0.97 4.56
CA HIS A 52 12.49 0.12 5.71
C HIS A 52 12.90 -1.30 5.31
N CYS A 53 12.38 -1.80 4.20
CA CYS A 53 12.80 -3.11 3.69
C CYS A 53 14.26 -3.11 3.25
N LYS A 54 14.76 -1.98 2.73
CA LYS A 54 16.18 -1.80 2.38
C LYS A 54 17.04 -1.84 3.63
N ASP A 55 16.68 -1.07 4.66
CA ASP A 55 17.51 -0.89 5.86
C ASP A 55 17.40 -2.09 6.83
N TYR A 56 16.25 -2.76 6.87
CA TYR A 56 15.96 -3.87 7.81
C TYR A 56 15.39 -5.09 7.08
N PRO A 57 16.13 -5.73 6.15
CA PRO A 57 15.60 -6.77 5.27
C PRO A 57 15.11 -8.01 6.03
N ARG A 58 15.77 -8.40 7.14
CA ARG A 58 15.33 -9.53 7.97
C ARG A 58 14.01 -9.25 8.67
N THR A 59 13.81 -8.04 9.19
CA THR A 59 12.55 -7.63 9.80
C THR A 59 11.45 -7.54 8.75
N ALA A 60 11.79 -7.02 7.56
CA ALA A 60 10.86 -6.95 6.43
C ALA A 60 10.41 -8.36 5.98
N PHE A 61 11.32 -9.33 5.93
CA PHE A 61 10.97 -10.73 5.67
C PHE A 61 9.97 -11.26 6.71
N LYS A 62 10.26 -11.08 8.00
CA LYS A 62 9.38 -11.53 9.09
C LYS A 62 7.99 -10.87 9.05
N VAL A 63 7.91 -9.59 8.70
CA VAL A 63 6.63 -8.88 8.64
C VAL A 63 5.91 -9.15 7.32
N ASN A 64 6.59 -8.93 6.18
CA ASN A 64 5.90 -8.94 4.89
C ASN A 64 5.71 -10.35 4.32
N VAL A 65 6.60 -11.29 4.62
CA VAL A 65 6.53 -12.67 4.10
C VAL A 65 5.93 -13.60 5.15
N GLU A 66 6.61 -13.79 6.29
CA GLU A 66 6.13 -14.64 7.37
C GLU A 66 4.80 -14.15 7.95
N GLY A 67 4.67 -12.83 8.19
CA GLY A 67 3.41 -12.25 8.65
C GLY A 67 2.26 -12.41 7.66
N THR A 68 2.51 -12.26 6.35
CA THR A 68 1.49 -12.54 5.33
C THR A 68 1.10 -14.02 5.30
N PHE A 69 2.08 -14.91 5.43
CA PHE A 69 1.82 -16.34 5.57
C PHE A 69 0.92 -16.63 6.78
N ASN A 70 1.20 -16.06 7.94
CA ASN A 70 0.38 -16.21 9.14
C ASN A 70 -1.06 -15.71 8.95
N VAL A 71 -1.22 -14.57 8.23
CA VAL A 71 -2.55 -14.05 7.89
C VAL A 71 -3.31 -15.04 7.02
N LEU A 72 -2.66 -15.66 6.03
CA LEU A 72 -3.29 -16.66 5.15
C LEU A 72 -3.69 -17.93 5.95
N GLU A 73 -2.82 -18.42 6.83
CA GLU A 73 -3.12 -19.54 7.73
C GLU A 73 -4.34 -19.23 8.62
N ALA A 74 -4.34 -18.05 9.26
CA ALA A 74 -5.45 -17.62 10.10
C ALA A 74 -6.75 -17.45 9.30
N CYS A 75 -6.68 -16.97 8.04
CA CYS A 75 -7.84 -16.90 7.16
C CYS A 75 -8.44 -18.28 6.89
N VAL A 76 -7.64 -19.28 6.57
CA VAL A 76 -8.10 -20.65 6.33
C VAL A 76 -8.69 -21.25 7.61
N LYS A 77 -7.99 -21.14 8.73
CA LYS A 77 -8.42 -21.66 10.04
C LYS A 77 -9.75 -21.09 10.51
N ASN A 78 -10.01 -19.80 10.25
CA ASN A 78 -11.23 -19.12 10.67
C ASN A 78 -12.32 -19.06 9.57
N ASN A 79 -12.16 -19.79 8.46
CA ASN A 79 -13.09 -19.85 7.35
C ASN A 79 -13.44 -18.46 6.76
N ILE A 80 -12.45 -17.60 6.61
CA ILE A 80 -12.61 -16.28 5.98
C ILE A 80 -13.13 -16.46 4.56
N GLN A 81 -14.19 -15.74 4.23
CA GLN A 81 -14.86 -15.84 2.92
C GLN A 81 -14.02 -15.18 1.82
N LYS A 82 -13.30 -14.10 2.14
CA LYS A 82 -12.47 -13.39 1.17
C LYS A 82 -11.34 -12.59 1.82
N LEU A 83 -10.17 -12.66 1.21
CA LEU A 83 -9.01 -11.84 1.55
C LEU A 83 -8.80 -10.75 0.48
N ILE A 84 -8.65 -9.49 0.89
CA ILE A 84 -8.13 -8.42 0.04
C ILE A 84 -6.66 -8.21 0.39
N TYR A 85 -5.79 -8.58 -0.52
CA TYR A 85 -4.34 -8.48 -0.33
C TYR A 85 -3.80 -7.18 -0.91
N SER A 86 -3.15 -6.38 -0.09
CA SER A 86 -2.49 -5.14 -0.53
C SER A 86 -1.12 -5.44 -1.12
N SER A 87 -1.09 -5.61 -2.44
CA SER A 87 0.13 -5.69 -3.23
C SER A 87 0.64 -4.28 -3.57
N SER A 88 1.50 -4.14 -4.56
CA SER A 88 2.13 -2.88 -4.94
C SER A 88 2.60 -2.94 -6.39
N ALA A 89 2.61 -1.81 -7.08
CA ALA A 89 3.29 -1.66 -8.37
C ALA A 89 4.79 -1.99 -8.31
N SER A 90 5.39 -2.03 -7.10
CA SER A 90 6.78 -2.46 -6.93
C SER A 90 7.05 -3.90 -7.37
N VAL A 91 6.03 -4.73 -7.60
CA VAL A 91 6.19 -6.07 -8.19
C VAL A 91 6.72 -6.01 -9.62
N TYR A 92 6.36 -4.96 -10.35
CA TYR A 92 6.80 -4.75 -11.73
C TYR A 92 8.28 -4.33 -11.83
N GLY A 93 8.77 -3.59 -10.82
CA GLY A 93 10.11 -2.98 -10.90
C GLY A 93 10.18 -1.88 -11.94
N ASP A 94 11.29 -1.86 -12.70
CA ASP A 94 11.44 -0.95 -13.82
C ASP A 94 10.55 -1.40 -14.98
N ALA A 95 9.69 -0.52 -15.46
CA ALA A 95 8.74 -0.82 -16.52
C ALA A 95 9.47 -1.23 -17.82
N LEU A 96 9.07 -2.37 -18.38
CA LEU A 96 9.52 -2.81 -19.71
C LEU A 96 8.61 -2.24 -20.79
N GLU A 97 7.34 -2.04 -20.46
CA GLU A 97 6.31 -1.43 -21.31
C GLU A 97 5.46 -0.46 -20.49
N VAL A 98 5.01 0.62 -21.09
CA VAL A 98 4.15 1.63 -20.48
C VAL A 98 2.93 1.87 -21.37
N PRO A 99 1.70 1.83 -20.81
CA PRO A 99 1.35 1.55 -19.42
C PRO A 99 1.54 0.09 -19.02
N MET A 100 1.94 -0.15 -17.78
CA MET A 100 2.03 -1.51 -17.22
C MET A 100 0.63 -2.06 -16.99
N ASN A 101 0.27 -3.15 -17.66
CA ASN A 101 -0.93 -3.91 -17.36
C ASN A 101 -0.64 -5.01 -16.32
N GLU A 102 -1.66 -5.75 -15.90
CA GLU A 102 -1.54 -6.80 -14.88
C GLU A 102 -0.71 -8.01 -15.35
N ASP A 103 -0.56 -8.21 -16.65
CA ASP A 103 0.26 -9.28 -17.28
C ASP A 103 1.73 -8.86 -17.45
N HIS A 104 2.08 -7.59 -17.16
CA HIS A 104 3.46 -7.11 -17.22
C HIS A 104 4.37 -8.01 -16.37
N PRO A 105 5.51 -8.46 -16.88
CA PRO A 105 6.40 -9.37 -16.17
C PRO A 105 7.00 -8.71 -14.92
N PHE A 106 7.29 -9.52 -13.90
CA PHE A 106 7.97 -9.07 -12.70
C PHE A 106 9.45 -8.80 -13.00
N ASN A 107 9.80 -7.52 -13.11
CA ASN A 107 11.17 -7.03 -13.31
C ASN A 107 11.73 -6.36 -12.03
N ASN A 108 11.20 -6.74 -10.87
CA ASN A 108 11.59 -6.16 -9.60
C ASN A 108 13.03 -6.49 -9.20
N ARG A 109 13.75 -5.48 -8.68
CA ARG A 109 15.12 -5.59 -8.15
C ARG A 109 15.28 -5.08 -6.72
N ASN A 110 14.16 -4.75 -6.05
CA ASN A 110 14.19 -4.28 -4.66
C ASN A 110 13.53 -5.29 -3.72
N PHE A 111 13.95 -5.28 -2.45
CA PHE A 111 13.52 -6.25 -1.46
C PHE A 111 12.01 -6.14 -1.15
N TYR A 112 11.46 -4.92 -1.12
CA TYR A 112 10.03 -4.71 -0.88
C TYR A 112 9.17 -5.36 -1.97
N GLY A 113 9.47 -5.10 -3.23
CA GLY A 113 8.76 -5.74 -4.34
C GLY A 113 8.87 -7.26 -4.30
N ALA A 114 10.06 -7.81 -3.95
CA ALA A 114 10.23 -9.25 -3.76
C ALA A 114 9.31 -9.81 -2.67
N THR A 115 9.12 -9.09 -1.55
CA THR A 115 8.18 -9.52 -0.50
C THR A 115 6.72 -9.47 -0.98
N LYS A 116 6.36 -8.50 -1.84
CA LYS A 116 5.01 -8.40 -2.41
C LYS A 116 4.74 -9.50 -3.43
N ILE A 117 5.70 -9.82 -4.30
CA ILE A 117 5.64 -10.96 -5.22
C ILE A 117 5.45 -12.27 -4.44
N SER A 118 6.20 -12.47 -3.36
CA SER A 118 6.04 -13.63 -2.47
C SER A 118 4.61 -13.72 -1.92
N GLY A 119 4.03 -12.60 -1.48
CA GLY A 119 2.66 -12.56 -0.99
C GLY A 119 1.63 -12.90 -2.07
N GLU A 120 1.82 -12.41 -3.30
CA GLU A 120 0.96 -12.77 -4.43
C GLU A 120 1.02 -14.28 -4.75
N ALA A 121 2.23 -14.84 -4.78
CA ALA A 121 2.42 -16.26 -5.00
C ALA A 121 1.77 -17.12 -3.90
N MET A 122 1.89 -16.70 -2.63
CA MET A 122 1.23 -17.37 -1.52
C MET A 122 -0.29 -17.29 -1.60
N CYS A 123 -0.89 -16.14 -1.98
CA CYS A 123 -2.33 -16.03 -2.17
C CYS A 123 -2.85 -17.03 -3.20
N ARG A 124 -2.18 -17.17 -4.36
CA ARG A 124 -2.52 -18.17 -5.38
C ARG A 124 -2.44 -19.60 -4.83
N ALA A 125 -1.35 -19.94 -4.13
CA ALA A 125 -1.16 -21.26 -3.54
C ALA A 125 -2.25 -21.61 -2.51
N TYR A 126 -2.70 -20.63 -1.71
CA TYR A 126 -3.78 -20.81 -0.74
C TYR A 126 -5.15 -20.92 -1.40
N TYR A 127 -5.38 -20.22 -2.48
CA TYR A 127 -6.58 -20.40 -3.31
C TYR A 127 -6.62 -21.81 -3.90
N ASP A 128 -5.56 -22.25 -4.55
CA ASP A 128 -5.50 -23.59 -5.16
C ASP A 128 -5.61 -24.73 -4.13
N ARG A 129 -5.00 -24.56 -2.97
CA ARG A 129 -4.93 -25.63 -1.95
C ARG A 129 -6.13 -25.68 -1.05
N TYR A 130 -6.66 -24.52 -0.64
CA TYR A 130 -7.67 -24.40 0.41
C TYR A 130 -8.96 -23.70 -0.04
N GLY A 131 -9.01 -23.22 -1.27
CA GLY A 131 -10.16 -22.46 -1.79
C GLY A 131 -10.34 -21.08 -1.15
N LEU A 132 -9.27 -20.50 -0.56
CA LEU A 132 -9.34 -19.16 0.03
C LEU A 132 -9.50 -18.12 -1.07
N ASN A 133 -10.71 -17.58 -1.21
CA ASN A 133 -10.95 -16.51 -2.16
C ASN A 133 -10.13 -15.26 -1.83
N TYR A 134 -9.51 -14.67 -2.85
CA TYR A 134 -8.77 -13.43 -2.67
C TYR A 134 -8.87 -12.51 -3.88
N VAL A 135 -8.60 -11.23 -3.64
CA VAL A 135 -8.29 -10.23 -4.67
C VAL A 135 -7.05 -9.48 -4.22
N GLY A 136 -6.04 -9.41 -5.07
CA GLY A 136 -4.85 -8.60 -4.84
C GLY A 136 -4.96 -7.24 -5.52
N LEU A 137 -4.56 -6.18 -4.83
CA LEU A 137 -4.57 -4.82 -5.33
C LEU A 137 -3.14 -4.27 -5.41
N ARG A 138 -2.63 -4.05 -6.63
CA ARG A 138 -1.31 -3.48 -6.90
C ARG A 138 -1.42 -1.96 -6.93
N TYR A 139 -1.25 -1.34 -5.76
CA TYR A 139 -1.34 0.11 -5.65
C TYR A 139 -0.17 0.80 -6.35
N MET A 140 -0.49 1.82 -7.14
CA MET A 140 0.45 2.81 -7.65
C MET A 140 0.84 3.79 -6.51
N ASN A 141 1.22 5.03 -6.79
CA ASN A 141 1.69 5.94 -5.75
C ASN A 141 0.52 6.61 -5.04
N VAL A 142 0.11 6.01 -3.92
CA VAL A 142 -1.02 6.51 -3.13
C VAL A 142 -0.63 7.79 -2.38
N TYR A 143 -1.45 8.83 -2.49
CA TYR A 143 -1.31 10.08 -1.76
C TYR A 143 -2.64 10.54 -1.16
N GLY A 144 -2.58 11.46 -0.20
CA GLY A 144 -3.79 12.09 0.32
C GLY A 144 -3.70 12.54 1.76
N PRO A 145 -4.83 12.99 2.32
CA PRO A 145 -4.92 13.46 3.70
C PRO A 145 -4.42 12.42 4.71
N LYS A 146 -3.79 12.89 5.77
CA LYS A 146 -3.21 12.09 6.86
C LYS A 146 -1.97 11.26 6.47
N GLN A 147 -1.39 11.49 5.29
CA GLN A 147 -0.07 10.98 4.98
C GLN A 147 0.93 11.55 5.98
N ASP A 148 1.80 10.68 6.52
CA ASP A 148 2.77 11.10 7.54
C ASP A 148 3.84 12.01 6.93
N GLN A 149 3.78 13.30 7.28
CA GLN A 149 4.70 14.33 6.79
C GLN A 149 6.07 14.28 7.49
N ASN A 150 6.11 13.69 8.70
CA ASN A 150 7.31 13.60 9.52
C ASN A 150 8.00 12.24 9.44
N ALA A 151 7.55 11.36 8.54
CA ALA A 151 8.22 10.10 8.34
C ALA A 151 9.63 10.34 7.81
N PHE A 152 10.61 9.65 8.37
CA PHE A 152 12.02 9.72 7.90
C PHE A 152 12.16 9.50 6.39
N TYR A 153 11.20 8.78 5.82
CA TYR A 153 11.02 8.58 4.39
C TYR A 153 9.60 8.97 4.00
N THR A 154 9.38 10.23 3.78
CA THR A 154 8.09 10.75 3.34
C THR A 154 8.00 10.71 1.81
N GLY A 155 6.80 10.54 1.27
CA GLY A 155 6.58 10.60 -0.17
C GLY A 155 6.85 12.01 -0.73
N ILE A 156 7.05 12.12 -2.05
CA ILE A 156 7.42 13.39 -2.70
C ILE A 156 6.41 14.52 -2.42
N ILE A 157 5.11 14.24 -2.43
CA ILE A 157 4.06 15.27 -2.23
C ILE A 157 4.18 15.96 -0.88
N PRO A 158 4.26 15.26 0.28
CA PRO A 158 4.50 15.92 1.57
C PRO A 158 5.81 16.71 1.64
N ILE A 159 6.87 16.24 0.97
CA ILE A 159 8.16 16.97 0.93
C ILE A 159 7.97 18.31 0.23
N LEU A 160 7.34 18.31 -0.95
CA LEU A 160 7.09 19.52 -1.73
C LEU A 160 6.17 20.50 -0.98
N LEU A 161 5.07 20.01 -0.41
CA LEU A 161 4.14 20.82 0.38
C LEU A 161 4.85 21.48 1.57
N ASN A 162 5.67 20.72 2.32
CA ASN A 162 6.39 21.26 3.46
C ASN A 162 7.44 22.30 3.05
N ALA A 163 8.19 22.07 1.96
CA ALA A 163 9.16 23.03 1.45
C ALA A 163 8.48 24.36 1.06
N ILE A 164 7.35 24.29 0.37
CA ILE A 164 6.60 25.46 -0.05
C ILE A 164 6.00 26.22 1.15
N ASP A 165 5.44 25.49 2.11
CA ASP A 165 4.87 26.06 3.35
C ASP A 165 5.94 26.80 4.18
N GLN A 166 7.16 26.29 4.19
CA GLN A 166 8.31 26.93 4.82
C GLN A 166 8.98 28.01 3.96
N ASN A 167 8.42 28.33 2.80
CA ASN A 167 8.99 29.27 1.84
C ASN A 167 10.44 28.91 1.42
N THR A 168 10.71 27.61 1.31
CA THR A 168 11.99 27.08 0.82
C THR A 168 11.82 26.52 -0.58
N THR A 169 12.82 26.74 -1.44
CA THR A 169 12.80 26.24 -2.82
C THR A 169 12.77 24.71 -2.82
N PRO A 170 11.76 24.07 -3.46
CA PRO A 170 11.75 22.63 -3.64
C PRO A 170 12.97 22.17 -4.46
N VAL A 171 13.63 21.12 -3.97
CA VAL A 171 14.76 20.51 -4.67
C VAL A 171 14.34 19.18 -5.28
N ILE A 172 14.55 19.04 -6.58
CA ILE A 172 14.32 17.81 -7.32
C ILE A 172 15.64 17.11 -7.57
N ASN A 173 15.76 15.84 -7.16
CA ASN A 173 16.91 15.03 -7.48
C ASN A 173 16.83 14.54 -8.93
N GLY A 174 17.82 14.89 -9.75
CA GLY A 174 17.85 14.61 -11.19
C GLY A 174 17.21 15.72 -12.01
N ASP A 175 16.71 15.37 -13.20
CA ASP A 175 16.12 16.33 -14.16
C ASP A 175 14.58 16.48 -13.97
N GLY A 176 14.00 15.77 -13.01
CA GLY A 176 12.56 15.81 -12.73
C GLY A 176 11.69 15.07 -13.76
N SER A 177 12.29 14.37 -14.73
CA SER A 177 11.56 13.59 -15.74
C SER A 177 10.99 12.29 -15.20
N GLN A 178 11.46 11.83 -14.02
CA GLN A 178 10.91 10.63 -13.38
C GLN A 178 9.41 10.82 -13.18
N ALA A 179 8.64 9.84 -13.65
CA ALA A 179 7.19 9.95 -13.66
C ALA A 179 6.52 8.74 -13.01
N TYR A 180 5.37 9.01 -12.40
CA TYR A 180 4.60 8.03 -11.65
C TYR A 180 3.10 8.23 -11.87
N ASP A 181 2.34 7.19 -11.64
CA ASP A 181 0.88 7.30 -11.50
C ASP A 181 0.57 7.58 -10.02
N PHE A 182 -0.05 8.73 -9.75
CA PHE A 182 -0.46 9.16 -8.41
C PHE A 182 -1.96 8.97 -8.23
N ILE A 183 -2.35 8.11 -7.30
CA ILE A 183 -3.76 7.86 -6.97
C ILE A 183 -4.14 8.41 -5.60
N ASN A 184 -5.29 9.06 -5.52
CA ASN A 184 -5.80 9.56 -4.24
C ASN A 184 -6.16 8.40 -3.30
N VAL A 185 -5.85 8.54 -1.99
CA VAL A 185 -6.11 7.52 -0.98
C VAL A 185 -7.60 7.15 -0.85
N ILE A 186 -8.50 8.08 -1.17
CA ILE A 186 -9.95 7.82 -1.15
C ILE A 186 -10.32 6.85 -2.28
N ASP A 187 -9.75 7.03 -3.48
CA ASP A 187 -9.98 6.13 -4.61
C ASP A 187 -9.32 4.76 -4.35
N ALA A 188 -8.11 4.74 -3.80
CA ALA A 188 -7.48 3.50 -3.35
C ALA A 188 -8.33 2.75 -2.31
N ALA A 189 -8.92 3.46 -1.33
CA ALA A 189 -9.83 2.86 -0.36
C ALA A 189 -11.12 2.35 -1.03
N ARG A 190 -11.65 3.09 -2.00
CA ARG A 190 -12.82 2.69 -2.80
C ARG A 190 -12.58 1.41 -3.58
N CYS A 191 -11.38 1.21 -4.13
CA CYS A 191 -11.00 -0.04 -4.80
C CYS A 191 -11.07 -1.25 -3.85
N ASN A 192 -10.68 -1.09 -2.56
CA ASN A 192 -10.87 -2.16 -1.58
C ASN A 192 -12.34 -2.51 -1.38
N VAL A 193 -13.22 -1.51 -1.28
CA VAL A 193 -14.67 -1.75 -1.14
C VAL A 193 -15.24 -2.45 -2.38
N LEU A 194 -14.83 -2.02 -3.57
CA LEU A 194 -15.25 -2.67 -4.82
C LEU A 194 -14.76 -4.13 -4.90
N ALA A 195 -13.51 -4.39 -4.48
CA ALA A 195 -12.96 -5.74 -4.42
C ALA A 195 -13.75 -6.64 -3.46
N ILE A 196 -14.16 -6.11 -2.30
CA ILE A 196 -15.03 -6.82 -1.33
C ILE A 196 -16.35 -7.19 -1.98
N GLN A 197 -17.00 -6.24 -2.65
CA GLN A 197 -18.33 -6.41 -3.24
C GLN A 197 -18.35 -7.23 -4.52
N SER A 198 -17.20 -7.36 -5.19
CA SER A 198 -17.08 -8.08 -6.45
C SER A 198 -17.18 -9.60 -6.24
N ARG A 199 -17.51 -10.31 -7.34
CA ARG A 199 -17.39 -11.78 -7.41
C ARG A 199 -16.00 -12.23 -7.86
N ALA A 200 -15.07 -11.30 -8.14
CA ALA A 200 -13.72 -11.63 -8.56
C ALA A 200 -12.99 -12.39 -7.47
N THR A 201 -12.22 -13.39 -7.88
CA THR A 201 -11.33 -14.17 -7.03
C THR A 201 -10.14 -14.61 -7.88
N ASP A 202 -9.02 -14.96 -7.25
CA ASP A 202 -7.77 -15.38 -7.91
C ASP A 202 -7.29 -14.36 -8.96
N GLN A 203 -7.38 -13.07 -8.63
CA GLN A 203 -7.02 -11.99 -9.54
C GLN A 203 -6.21 -10.91 -8.83
N PHE A 204 -5.32 -10.28 -9.59
CA PHE A 204 -4.61 -9.06 -9.20
C PHE A 204 -5.04 -7.92 -10.11
N TYR A 205 -5.24 -6.73 -9.54
CA TYR A 205 -5.65 -5.54 -10.27
C TYR A 205 -4.73 -4.38 -9.95
N ASN A 206 -4.37 -3.62 -10.98
CA ASN A 206 -3.72 -2.34 -10.79
C ASN A 206 -4.70 -1.33 -10.17
N VAL A 207 -4.19 -0.56 -9.22
CA VAL A 207 -4.93 0.52 -8.57
C VAL A 207 -4.18 1.82 -8.82
N GLY A 208 -4.56 2.50 -9.88
CA GLY A 208 -3.96 3.72 -10.39
C GLY A 208 -4.97 4.51 -11.20
N THR A 209 -4.53 5.63 -11.76
CA THR A 209 -5.32 6.51 -12.62
C THR A 209 -5.12 6.23 -14.10
N GLY A 210 -4.03 5.54 -14.45
CA GLY A 210 -3.57 5.37 -15.83
C GLY A 210 -2.88 6.62 -16.40
N VAL A 211 -2.67 7.64 -15.56
CA VAL A 211 -2.04 8.91 -15.97
C VAL A 211 -0.63 8.99 -15.38
N GLN A 212 0.34 9.16 -16.25
CA GLN A 212 1.73 9.38 -15.88
C GLN A 212 1.95 10.87 -15.60
N THR A 213 2.50 11.20 -14.42
CA THR A 213 2.84 12.56 -14.01
C THR A 213 4.31 12.61 -13.62
N SER A 214 5.09 13.47 -14.26
CA SER A 214 6.49 13.69 -13.92
C SER A 214 6.64 14.45 -12.59
N ILE A 215 7.79 14.32 -11.96
CA ILE A 215 8.08 15.08 -10.72
C ILE A 215 8.06 16.59 -11.00
N SER A 216 8.56 17.02 -12.15
CA SER A 216 8.52 18.44 -12.55
C SER A 216 7.07 18.93 -12.73
N GLU A 217 6.20 18.18 -13.41
CA GLU A 217 4.78 18.52 -13.58
C GLU A 217 4.07 18.56 -12.22
N LEU A 218 4.29 17.56 -11.37
CA LEU A 218 3.73 17.51 -10.03
C LEU A 218 4.14 18.72 -9.19
N CYS A 219 5.42 19.09 -9.21
CA CYS A 219 5.92 20.24 -8.48
C CYS A 219 5.31 21.55 -8.98
N ASN A 220 5.24 21.76 -10.29
CA ASN A 220 4.60 22.95 -10.89
C ASN A 220 3.14 23.04 -10.50
N LEU A 221 2.40 21.90 -10.56
CA LEU A 221 1.00 21.86 -10.16
C LEU A 221 0.82 22.23 -8.67
N ILE A 222 1.67 21.73 -7.78
CA ILE A 222 1.61 22.07 -6.35
C ILE A 222 1.92 23.54 -6.12
N LEU A 223 2.94 24.10 -6.79
CA LEU A 223 3.27 25.54 -6.71
C LEU A 223 2.09 26.40 -7.16
N GLU A 224 1.44 26.04 -8.25
CA GLU A 224 0.25 26.76 -8.77
C GLU A 224 -0.91 26.70 -7.76
N LEU A 225 -1.26 25.48 -7.27
CA LEU A 225 -2.35 25.30 -6.33
C LEU A 225 -2.12 26.03 -5.00
N MET A 226 -0.88 26.11 -4.53
CA MET A 226 -0.50 26.85 -3.33
C MET A 226 -0.28 28.35 -3.59
N LYS A 227 -0.43 28.81 -4.84
CA LYS A 227 -0.16 30.19 -5.26
C LYS A 227 1.24 30.68 -4.82
N SER A 228 2.22 29.80 -4.90
CA SER A 228 3.60 30.08 -4.52
C SER A 228 4.36 30.74 -5.67
N HIS A 229 5.22 31.70 -5.33
CA HIS A 229 6.13 32.35 -6.29
C HIS A 229 7.51 31.67 -6.37
N LEU A 230 7.69 30.58 -5.62
CA LEU A 230 8.95 29.81 -5.64
C LEU A 230 9.15 29.16 -7.01
N LYS A 231 10.41 28.91 -7.33
CA LYS A 231 10.81 28.15 -8.52
C LYS A 231 11.38 26.81 -8.09
N ILE A 232 11.33 25.85 -9.00
CA ILE A 232 11.99 24.53 -8.80
C ILE A 232 13.49 24.71 -9.01
N ASN A 233 14.28 24.00 -8.19
CA ASN A 233 15.74 23.92 -8.30
C ASN A 233 16.15 22.49 -8.63
#